data_b38b882c34a28eeae27f2c1ba31e4319
#
_entry.id   b38b882c34a28eeae27f2c1ba31e4319
#
_cell.length_a   1.000
_cell.length_b   1.000
_cell.length_c   1.000
_cell.angle_alpha   90.00
_cell.angle_beta   90.00
_cell.angle_gamma   90.00
#
_symmetry.space_group_name_H-M   'P 1'
#
loop_
_entity.id
_entity.type
_entity.pdbx_description
1 polymer ?
#
loop_
_entity_poly.entity_id
_entity_poly.type
_entity_poly.pdbx_seq_one_letter_code
_entity_poly.pdbx_strand_id
1 'polypeptide(L)'
;MTDEPRPDPIVSLLQLGQHREALATCVREHGAVLGRTCMALLGSQADADEAVQETLLRAHRAMPTYRGEGTIKAWLCGIARHVCAHMLETRRKGRELALVPVPDTDHGREALAARQQARALREALAQLKPSERDVLVLHFVAGLSSREIAIAINQDEAAARKRISRALARLRTALPGDSL
;
A
#
# COMPACT_ATOMS: atom_id res chain seq x y z
N MET A 1 -20.49 8.41 31.25
CA MET A 1 -19.04 8.66 31.19
C MET A 1 -18.67 8.42 29.74
N THR A 2 -18.70 9.48 28.92
CA THR A 2 -18.43 9.44 27.49
C THR A 2 -16.95 9.17 27.30
N ASP A 3 -16.64 7.99 26.76
CA ASP A 3 -15.30 7.64 26.31
C ASP A 3 -15.00 8.52 25.08
N GLU A 4 -14.43 9.71 25.31
CA GLU A 4 -13.88 10.53 24.24
C GLU A 4 -12.72 9.73 23.59
N PRO A 5 -12.74 9.55 22.26
CA PRO A 5 -11.67 8.84 21.60
C PRO A 5 -10.35 9.55 21.91
N ARG A 6 -9.45 8.85 22.61
CA ARG A 6 -8.10 9.37 22.89
C ARG A 6 -7.48 9.83 21.58
N PRO A 7 -6.97 11.06 21.52
CA PRO A 7 -6.30 11.54 20.32
C PRO A 7 -5.15 10.58 19.97
N ASP A 8 -5.00 10.31 18.68
CA ASP A 8 -3.90 9.48 18.17
C ASP A 8 -2.57 10.01 18.73
N PRO A 9 -1.75 9.18 19.40
CA PRO A 9 -0.49 9.63 20.01
C PRO A 9 0.43 10.34 19.01
N ILE A 10 0.42 9.90 17.74
CA ILE A 10 1.24 10.51 16.69
C ILE A 10 0.74 11.92 16.38
N VAL A 11 -0.58 12.11 16.31
CA VAL A 11 -1.16 13.44 16.07
C VAL A 11 -0.80 14.40 17.20
N SER A 12 -0.84 13.93 18.45
CA SER A 12 -0.42 14.74 19.60
C SER A 12 1.05 15.16 19.53
N LEU A 13 1.95 14.24 19.14
CA LEU A 13 3.37 14.55 18.93
C LEU A 13 3.58 15.55 17.79
N LEU A 14 2.82 15.44 16.70
CA LEU A 14 2.89 16.39 15.58
C LEU A 14 2.45 17.80 16.00
N GLN A 15 1.39 17.92 16.81
CA GLN A 15 0.92 19.21 17.34
C GLN A 15 1.95 19.87 18.27
N LEU A 16 2.74 19.08 18.98
CA LEU A 16 3.83 19.53 19.84
C LEU A 16 5.14 19.83 19.06
N GLY A 17 5.18 19.61 17.75
CA GLY A 17 6.39 19.77 16.93
C GLY A 17 7.44 18.67 17.16
N GLN A 18 7.09 17.58 17.83
CA GLN A 18 7.99 16.46 18.17
C GLN A 18 8.09 15.47 17.00
N HIS A 19 8.57 15.93 15.85
CA HIS A 19 8.56 15.18 14.60
C HIS A 19 9.41 13.92 14.64
N ARG A 20 10.51 13.89 15.41
CA ARG A 20 11.38 12.71 15.54
C ARG A 20 10.67 11.59 16.30
N GLU A 21 10.02 11.92 17.42
CA GLU A 21 9.24 10.99 18.23
C GLU A 21 8.00 10.50 17.47
N ALA A 22 7.33 11.41 16.74
CA ALA A 22 6.22 11.08 15.85
C ALA A 22 6.66 10.07 14.78
N LEU A 23 7.80 10.28 14.12
CA LEU A 23 8.35 9.35 13.12
C LEU A 23 8.69 7.99 13.74
N ALA A 24 9.35 7.96 14.90
CA ALA A 24 9.67 6.72 15.61
C ALA A 24 8.40 5.92 15.96
N THR A 25 7.34 6.62 16.36
CA THR A 25 6.04 6.00 16.63
C THR A 25 5.37 5.50 15.36
N CYS A 26 5.44 6.25 14.24
CA CYS A 26 4.98 5.78 12.92
C CYS A 26 5.67 4.48 12.51
N VAL A 27 6.99 4.37 12.69
CA VAL A 27 7.74 3.14 12.36
C VAL A 27 7.26 1.97 13.21
N ARG A 28 7.13 2.17 14.52
CA ARG A 28 6.70 1.12 15.45
C ARG A 28 5.28 0.62 15.17
N GLU A 29 4.33 1.54 14.94
CA GLU A 29 2.91 1.20 14.82
C GLU A 29 2.49 0.85 13.39
N HIS A 30 3.12 1.45 12.40
CA HIS A 30 2.70 1.31 10.99
C HIS A 30 3.75 0.68 10.08
N GLY A 31 5.00 0.45 10.54
CA GLY A 31 6.07 -0.10 9.73
C GLY A 31 5.71 -1.44 9.08
N ALA A 32 5.08 -2.34 9.83
CA ALA A 32 4.68 -3.65 9.32
C ALA A 32 3.60 -3.56 8.22
N VAL A 33 2.62 -2.66 8.36
CA VAL A 33 1.59 -2.48 7.33
C VAL A 33 2.16 -1.80 6.08
N LEU A 34 3.07 -0.85 6.25
CA LEU A 34 3.77 -0.22 5.13
C LEU A 34 4.60 -1.26 4.36
N GLY A 35 5.37 -2.11 5.05
CA GLY A 35 6.14 -3.17 4.42
C GLY A 35 5.27 -4.12 3.58
N ARG A 36 4.16 -4.62 4.15
CA ARG A 36 3.22 -5.48 3.41
C ARG A 36 2.59 -4.76 2.21
N THR A 37 2.25 -3.50 2.36
CA THR A 37 1.65 -2.69 1.29
C THR A 37 2.64 -2.47 0.15
N CYS A 38 3.87 -2.06 0.45
CA CYS A 38 4.93 -1.87 -0.54
C CYS A 38 5.27 -3.20 -1.24
N MET A 39 5.38 -4.30 -0.48
CA MET A 39 5.62 -5.63 -1.04
C MET A 39 4.50 -6.07 -2.00
N ALA A 40 3.24 -5.83 -1.65
CA ALA A 40 2.10 -6.15 -2.51
C ALA A 40 2.06 -5.31 -3.80
N LEU A 41 2.54 -4.07 -3.75
CA LEU A 41 2.60 -3.18 -4.91
C LEU A 41 3.80 -3.46 -5.82
N LEU A 42 4.97 -3.76 -5.25
CA LEU A 42 6.26 -3.86 -5.97
C LEU A 42 6.67 -5.29 -6.31
N GLY A 43 6.26 -6.28 -5.48
CA GLY A 43 6.56 -7.70 -5.69
C GLY A 43 8.01 -8.10 -5.40
N SER A 44 8.83 -7.22 -4.84
CA SER A 44 10.25 -7.43 -4.51
C SER A 44 10.53 -6.92 -3.10
N GLN A 45 11.17 -7.74 -2.26
CA GLN A 45 11.49 -7.36 -0.88
C GLN A 45 12.46 -6.17 -0.84
N ALA A 46 13.51 -6.21 -1.64
CA ALA A 46 14.49 -5.13 -1.70
C ALA A 46 13.84 -3.78 -2.06
N ASP A 47 12.94 -3.78 -3.04
CA ASP A 47 12.22 -2.57 -3.43
C ASP A 47 11.19 -2.14 -2.39
N ALA A 48 10.54 -3.10 -1.73
CA ALA A 48 9.60 -2.78 -0.66
C ALA A 48 10.32 -2.09 0.51
N ASP A 49 11.50 -2.58 0.88
CA ASP A 49 12.32 -1.98 1.94
C ASP A 49 12.78 -0.56 1.57
N GLU A 50 13.23 -0.36 0.32
CA GLU A 50 13.56 0.97 -0.21
C GLU A 50 12.34 1.91 -0.21
N ALA A 51 11.18 1.41 -0.67
CA ALA A 51 9.95 2.19 -0.69
C ALA A 51 9.47 2.58 0.71
N VAL A 52 9.63 1.70 1.71
CA VAL A 52 9.30 2.02 3.11
C VAL A 52 10.23 3.12 3.63
N GLN A 53 11.52 3.03 3.41
CA GLN A 53 12.48 4.05 3.81
C GLN A 53 12.16 5.41 3.18
N GLU A 54 11.95 5.45 1.87
CA GLU A 54 11.59 6.69 1.16
C GLU A 54 10.25 7.24 1.63
N THR A 55 9.27 6.37 1.92
CA THR A 55 7.98 6.76 2.50
C THR A 55 8.15 7.47 3.83
N LEU A 56 8.96 6.92 4.73
CA LEU A 56 9.21 7.49 6.06
C LEU A 56 9.99 8.81 5.96
N LEU A 57 10.94 8.92 5.04
CA LEU A 57 11.66 10.17 4.78
C LEU A 57 10.72 11.26 4.26
N ARG A 58 9.82 10.94 3.31
CA ARG A 58 8.81 11.88 2.81
C ARG A 58 7.81 12.25 3.90
N ALA A 59 7.35 11.28 4.68
CA ALA A 59 6.47 11.52 5.80
C ALA A 59 7.11 12.49 6.81
N HIS A 60 8.37 12.27 7.20
CA HIS A 60 9.09 13.17 8.11
C HIS A 60 9.15 14.60 7.58
N ARG A 61 9.46 14.78 6.30
CA ARG A 61 9.49 16.13 5.66
C ARG A 61 8.10 16.78 5.60
N ALA A 62 7.03 15.99 5.49
CA ALA A 62 5.65 16.47 5.39
C ALA A 62 4.97 16.66 6.75
N MET A 63 5.52 16.13 7.84
CA MET A 63 4.96 16.25 9.20
C MET A 63 4.63 17.69 9.62
N PRO A 64 5.49 18.71 9.34
CA PRO A 64 5.18 20.10 9.72
C PRO A 64 3.91 20.65 9.04
N THR A 65 3.49 20.07 7.93
CA THR A 65 2.32 20.50 7.15
C THR A 65 1.14 19.53 7.24
N TYR A 66 1.23 18.52 8.12
CA TYR A 66 0.13 17.57 8.31
C TYR A 66 -1.11 18.25 8.89
N ARG A 67 -2.25 18.12 8.19
CA ARG A 67 -3.49 18.82 8.53
C ARG A 67 -4.46 18.01 9.40
N GLY A 68 -4.13 16.79 9.78
CA GLY A 68 -5.04 15.93 10.53
C GLY A 68 -6.20 15.35 9.70
N GLU A 69 -6.11 15.39 8.39
CA GLU A 69 -7.13 14.82 7.50
C GLU A 69 -7.00 13.29 7.45
N GLY A 70 -7.93 12.61 8.10
CA GLY A 70 -7.95 11.14 8.18
C GLY A 70 -7.00 10.56 9.23
N THR A 71 -6.74 9.26 9.12
CA THR A 71 -5.82 8.55 10.03
C THR A 71 -4.37 8.67 9.57
N ILE A 72 -3.43 8.64 10.52
CA ILE A 72 -1.99 8.58 10.21
C ILE A 72 -1.66 7.41 9.29
N LYS A 73 -2.31 6.26 9.52
CA LYS A 73 -2.16 5.08 8.65
C LYS A 73 -2.55 5.38 7.21
N ALA A 74 -3.70 6.01 6.97
CA ALA A 74 -4.16 6.36 5.63
C ALA A 74 -3.21 7.35 4.95
N TRP A 75 -2.74 8.35 5.67
CA TRP A 75 -1.77 9.32 5.18
C TRP A 75 -0.44 8.68 4.78
N LEU A 76 0.13 7.83 5.63
CA LEU A 76 1.36 7.08 5.34
C LEU A 76 1.18 6.14 4.13
N CYS A 77 0.06 5.42 4.05
CA CYS A 77 -0.24 4.55 2.90
C CYS A 77 -0.42 5.35 1.60
N GLY A 78 -0.96 6.57 1.68
CA GLY A 78 -1.02 7.49 0.54
C GLY A 78 0.37 7.86 0.02
N ILE A 79 1.31 8.19 0.92
CA ILE A 79 2.71 8.47 0.56
C ILE A 79 3.35 7.21 -0.05
N ALA A 80 3.21 6.05 0.60
CA ALA A 80 3.77 4.78 0.14
C ALA A 80 3.30 4.42 -1.27
N ARG A 81 2.01 4.58 -1.56
CA ARG A 81 1.44 4.36 -2.89
C ARG A 81 2.13 5.23 -3.96
N HIS A 82 2.34 6.52 -3.66
CA HIS A 82 3.02 7.44 -4.59
C HIS A 82 4.49 7.05 -4.81
N VAL A 83 5.20 6.65 -3.75
CA VAL A 83 6.57 6.16 -3.85
C VAL A 83 6.63 4.91 -4.73
N CYS A 84 5.78 3.90 -4.45
CA CYS A 84 5.73 2.67 -5.24
C CYS A 84 5.38 2.94 -6.71
N ALA A 85 4.40 3.81 -6.98
CA ALA A 85 4.04 4.17 -8.35
C ALA A 85 5.21 4.80 -9.12
N HIS A 86 5.94 5.71 -8.48
CA HIS A 86 7.14 6.33 -9.05
C HIS A 86 8.25 5.30 -9.33
N MET A 87 8.52 4.38 -8.40
CA MET A 87 9.51 3.32 -8.58
C MET A 87 9.14 2.41 -9.76
N LEU A 88 7.86 2.02 -9.88
CA LEU A 88 7.37 1.21 -11.00
C LEU A 88 7.50 1.93 -12.34
N GLU A 89 7.22 3.23 -12.39
CA GLU A 89 7.36 4.04 -13.59
C GLU A 89 8.82 4.16 -14.03
N THR A 90 9.72 4.44 -13.08
CA THR A 90 11.18 4.52 -13.33
C THR A 90 11.72 3.19 -13.87
N ARG A 91 11.28 2.07 -13.29
CA ARG A 91 11.65 0.73 -13.78
C ARG A 91 11.13 0.43 -15.18
N ARG A 92 9.88 0.83 -15.47
CA ARG A 92 9.34 0.65 -16.82
C ARG A 92 10.20 1.38 -17.84
N LYS A 93 10.58 2.62 -17.58
CA LYS A 93 11.48 3.39 -18.42
C LYS A 93 12.89 2.76 -18.53
N GLY A 94 13.41 2.20 -17.44
CA GLY A 94 14.69 1.48 -17.44
C GLY A 94 14.66 0.09 -18.07
N ARG A 95 13.49 -0.61 -18.05
CA ARG A 95 13.32 -1.92 -18.71
C ARG A 95 13.20 -1.84 -20.24
N GLU A 96 12.83 -0.71 -20.79
CA GLU A 96 12.96 -0.48 -22.23
C GLU A 96 14.44 -0.51 -22.69
N LEU A 97 15.39 -0.47 -21.73
CA LEU A 97 16.84 -0.55 -21.97
C LEU A 97 17.50 -1.88 -21.53
N ALA A 98 16.83 -2.77 -20.81
CA ALA A 98 17.44 -4.03 -20.37
C ALA A 98 16.42 -5.15 -20.08
N LEU A 99 16.53 -6.25 -20.83
CA LEU A 99 15.80 -7.51 -20.59
C LEU A 99 16.57 -8.37 -19.57
N VAL A 100 16.06 -8.52 -18.34
CA VAL A 100 16.59 -9.50 -17.36
C VAL A 100 15.44 -10.25 -16.69
N PRO A 101 15.44 -11.60 -16.66
CA PRO A 101 14.44 -12.44 -16.00
C PRO A 101 14.67 -12.52 -14.48
N VAL A 102 13.60 -12.59 -13.67
CA VAL A 102 13.64 -12.75 -12.22
C VAL A 102 13.55 -14.25 -11.87
N PRO A 103 14.43 -14.79 -10.99
CA PRO A 103 14.42 -16.21 -10.60
C PRO A 103 13.31 -16.57 -9.63
N ASP A 104 12.75 -17.79 -9.81
CA ASP A 104 11.78 -18.43 -8.93
C ASP A 104 12.51 -19.29 -7.90
N THR A 105 12.22 -19.17 -6.60
CA THR A 105 12.83 -19.99 -5.53
C THR A 105 11.89 -21.10 -5.09
N ASP A 106 12.43 -22.33 -5.06
CA ASP A 106 11.76 -23.62 -4.87
C ASP A 106 11.56 -24.03 -3.39
N HIS A 107 10.38 -24.56 -3.00
CA HIS A 107 10.11 -25.32 -1.75
C HIS A 107 8.75 -26.05 -1.79
N GLY A 108 8.70 -27.35 -1.51
CA GLY A 108 7.69 -28.29 -1.02
C GLY A 108 6.23 -28.37 -1.55
N ARG A 109 5.62 -29.57 -1.59
CA ARG A 109 4.33 -29.92 -2.24
C ARG A 109 3.06 -29.19 -1.75
N GLU A 110 2.87 -28.91 -0.45
CA GLU A 110 1.75 -28.11 0.05
C GLU A 110 1.93 -26.61 -0.28
N ALA A 111 3.17 -26.17 -0.38
CA ALA A 111 3.52 -24.87 -0.91
C ALA A 111 3.18 -24.72 -2.41
N LEU A 112 3.02 -25.78 -3.19
CA LEU A 112 2.80 -25.71 -4.63
C LEU A 112 1.41 -25.16 -4.98
N ALA A 113 0.34 -25.67 -4.35
CA ALA A 113 -1.04 -25.16 -4.57
C ALA A 113 -1.18 -23.69 -4.09
N ALA A 114 -0.66 -23.38 -2.89
CA ALA A 114 -0.65 -22.01 -2.39
C ALA A 114 0.16 -21.07 -3.29
N ARG A 115 1.24 -21.55 -3.89
CA ARG A 115 2.06 -20.78 -4.84
C ARG A 115 1.37 -20.60 -6.18
N GLN A 116 0.69 -21.63 -6.68
CA GLN A 116 -0.11 -21.51 -7.91
C GLN A 116 -1.22 -20.48 -7.72
N GLN A 117 -1.94 -20.51 -6.58
CA GLN A 117 -2.95 -19.51 -6.25
C GLN A 117 -2.34 -18.11 -6.11
N ALA A 118 -1.20 -17.97 -5.40
CA ALA A 118 -0.50 -16.70 -5.26
C ALA A 118 0.04 -16.17 -6.60
N ARG A 119 0.47 -17.07 -7.51
CA ARG A 119 0.88 -16.71 -8.86
C ARG A 119 -0.31 -16.25 -9.70
N ALA A 120 -1.41 -17.03 -9.71
CA ALA A 120 -2.64 -16.66 -10.42
C ALA A 120 -3.18 -15.31 -9.96
N LEU A 121 -3.19 -15.07 -8.63
CA LEU A 121 -3.59 -13.79 -8.07
C LEU A 121 -2.66 -12.64 -8.51
N ARG A 122 -1.34 -12.84 -8.51
CA ARG A 122 -0.39 -11.83 -8.99
C ARG A 122 -0.57 -11.52 -10.47
N GLU A 123 -0.79 -12.55 -11.30
CA GLU A 123 -1.05 -12.41 -12.73
C GLU A 123 -2.38 -11.66 -12.98
N ALA A 124 -3.44 -11.99 -12.23
CA ALA A 124 -4.72 -11.29 -12.30
C ALA A 124 -4.60 -9.83 -11.85
N LEU A 125 -3.87 -9.56 -10.76
CA LEU A 125 -3.58 -8.19 -10.31
C LEU A 125 -2.75 -7.39 -11.32
N ALA A 126 -1.84 -8.05 -12.05
CA ALA A 126 -1.04 -7.39 -13.09
C ALA A 126 -1.87 -6.96 -14.30
N GLN A 127 -3.02 -7.59 -14.56
CA GLN A 127 -3.96 -7.21 -15.63
C GLN A 127 -4.83 -6.00 -15.25
N LEU A 128 -4.91 -5.64 -13.97
CA LEU A 128 -5.64 -4.45 -13.54
C LEU A 128 -4.88 -3.17 -13.89
N LYS A 129 -5.64 -2.09 -14.09
CA LYS A 129 -5.02 -0.76 -14.16
C LYS A 129 -4.29 -0.46 -12.84
N PRO A 130 -3.13 0.23 -12.87
CA PRO A 130 -2.39 0.55 -11.65
C PRO A 130 -3.27 1.15 -10.55
N SER A 131 -4.15 2.10 -10.89
CA SER A 131 -5.07 2.74 -9.93
C SER A 131 -6.15 1.80 -9.36
N GLU A 132 -6.47 0.70 -10.02
CA GLU A 132 -7.41 -0.33 -9.53
C GLU A 132 -6.68 -1.30 -8.59
N ARG A 133 -5.47 -1.70 -8.96
CA ARG A 133 -4.60 -2.51 -8.09
C ARG A 133 -4.29 -1.78 -6.78
N ASP A 134 -3.95 -0.50 -6.86
CA ASP A 134 -3.65 0.33 -5.68
C ASP A 134 -4.77 0.31 -4.66
N VAL A 135 -6.03 0.54 -5.08
CA VAL A 135 -7.16 0.58 -4.13
C VAL A 135 -7.46 -0.79 -3.52
N LEU A 136 -7.23 -1.89 -4.26
CA LEU A 136 -7.36 -3.24 -3.70
C LEU A 136 -6.27 -3.52 -2.65
N VAL A 137 -5.03 -3.15 -2.92
CA VAL A 137 -3.94 -3.31 -1.95
C VAL A 137 -4.20 -2.44 -0.71
N LEU A 138 -4.62 -1.19 -0.87
CA LEU A 138 -4.97 -0.33 0.26
C LEU A 138 -6.13 -0.90 1.07
N HIS A 139 -7.12 -1.51 0.43
CA HIS A 139 -8.26 -2.08 1.12
C HIS A 139 -7.92 -3.39 1.84
N PHE A 140 -7.36 -4.37 1.13
CA PHE A 140 -7.17 -5.73 1.66
C PHE A 140 -5.85 -5.95 2.40
N VAL A 141 -4.79 -5.25 2.03
CA VAL A 141 -3.47 -5.41 2.65
C VAL A 141 -3.22 -4.37 3.74
N ALA A 142 -3.53 -3.10 3.47
CA ALA A 142 -3.40 -2.05 4.48
C ALA A 142 -4.61 -1.98 5.42
N GLY A 143 -5.75 -2.61 5.08
CA GLY A 143 -6.96 -2.61 5.90
C GLY A 143 -7.58 -1.22 6.02
N LEU A 144 -7.53 -0.41 4.95
CA LEU A 144 -8.14 0.91 4.92
C LEU A 144 -9.63 0.82 4.53
N SER A 145 -10.46 1.59 5.21
CA SER A 145 -11.85 1.85 4.83
C SER A 145 -11.94 2.65 3.52
N SER A 146 -13.09 2.64 2.87
CA SER A 146 -13.31 3.44 1.65
C SER A 146 -13.05 4.94 1.86
N ARG A 147 -13.41 5.45 3.05
CA ARG A 147 -13.15 6.85 3.45
C ARG A 147 -11.65 7.13 3.56
N GLU A 148 -10.89 6.24 4.21
CA GLU A 148 -9.44 6.36 4.34
C GLU A 148 -8.73 6.22 2.99
N ILE A 149 -9.21 5.31 2.13
CA ILE A 149 -8.69 5.18 0.75
C ILE A 149 -8.94 6.46 -0.03
N ALA A 150 -10.14 7.05 0.08
CA ALA A 150 -10.46 8.33 -0.58
C ALA A 150 -9.43 9.41 -0.23
N ILE A 151 -9.07 9.53 1.05
CA ILE A 151 -8.03 10.44 1.52
C ILE A 151 -6.66 10.06 0.92
N ALA A 152 -6.27 8.78 1.01
CA ALA A 152 -4.98 8.30 0.53
C ALA A 152 -4.77 8.49 -0.99
N ILE A 153 -5.86 8.51 -1.79
CA ILE A 153 -5.81 8.71 -3.25
C ILE A 153 -6.27 10.11 -3.69
N ASN A 154 -6.56 11.00 -2.73
CA ASN A 154 -7.06 12.36 -2.96
C ASN A 154 -8.32 12.39 -3.86
N GLN A 155 -9.36 11.66 -3.45
CA GLN A 155 -10.67 11.59 -4.12
C GLN A 155 -11.81 11.58 -3.10
N ASP A 156 -13.06 11.69 -3.57
CA ASP A 156 -14.22 11.51 -2.71
C ASP A 156 -14.48 10.02 -2.39
N GLU A 157 -15.21 9.77 -1.30
CA GLU A 157 -15.48 8.40 -0.83
C GLU A 157 -16.34 7.59 -1.80
N ALA A 158 -17.26 8.24 -2.53
CA ALA A 158 -18.11 7.55 -3.50
C ALA A 158 -17.28 7.07 -4.69
N ALA A 159 -16.33 7.88 -5.17
CA ALA A 159 -15.38 7.49 -6.20
C ALA A 159 -14.47 6.34 -5.75
N ALA A 160 -13.97 6.39 -4.50
CA ALA A 160 -13.16 5.31 -3.93
C ALA A 160 -13.96 3.99 -3.88
N ARG A 161 -15.18 4.00 -3.34
CA ARG A 161 -16.07 2.81 -3.30
C ARG A 161 -16.34 2.25 -4.70
N LYS A 162 -16.67 3.11 -5.66
CA LYS A 162 -16.93 2.70 -7.05
C LYS A 162 -15.68 2.08 -7.69
N ARG A 163 -14.49 2.63 -7.40
CA ARG A 163 -13.21 2.10 -7.91
C ARG A 163 -12.90 0.74 -7.31
N ILE A 164 -13.06 0.56 -5.99
CA ILE A 164 -12.88 -0.73 -5.31
C ILE A 164 -13.83 -1.79 -5.92
N SER A 165 -15.13 -1.48 -6.05
CA SER A 165 -16.11 -2.40 -6.63
C SER A 165 -15.77 -2.82 -8.07
N ARG A 166 -15.35 -1.86 -8.91
CA ARG A 166 -14.93 -2.16 -10.30
C ARG A 166 -13.66 -3.01 -10.35
N ALA A 167 -12.68 -2.69 -9.50
CA ALA A 167 -11.44 -3.44 -9.41
C ALA A 167 -11.69 -4.89 -8.96
N LEU A 168 -12.57 -5.10 -7.96
CA LEU A 168 -13.00 -6.43 -7.52
C LEU A 168 -13.72 -7.22 -8.62
N ALA A 169 -14.63 -6.58 -9.35
CA ALA A 169 -15.34 -7.23 -10.45
C ALA A 169 -14.36 -7.70 -11.53
N ARG A 170 -13.40 -6.88 -11.90
CA ARG A 170 -12.35 -7.25 -12.87
C ARG A 170 -11.43 -8.36 -12.35
N LEU A 171 -11.02 -8.29 -11.08
CA LEU A 171 -10.20 -9.32 -10.46
C LEU A 171 -10.89 -10.68 -10.47
N ARG A 172 -12.20 -10.73 -10.15
CA ARG A 172 -13.00 -11.96 -10.21
C ARG A 172 -13.06 -12.54 -11.63
N THR A 173 -13.18 -11.68 -12.63
CA THR A 173 -13.20 -12.13 -14.05
C THR A 173 -11.83 -12.65 -14.50
N ALA A 174 -10.74 -12.15 -13.93
CA ALA A 174 -9.38 -12.54 -14.28
C ALA A 174 -8.88 -13.79 -13.55
N LEU A 175 -9.53 -14.17 -12.42
CA LEU A 175 -9.21 -15.40 -11.71
C LEU A 175 -9.96 -16.58 -12.36
N PRO A 176 -9.29 -17.72 -12.62
CA PRO A 176 -9.98 -18.93 -13.05
C PRO A 176 -11.01 -19.34 -12.00
N GLY A 177 -12.23 -19.68 -12.41
CA GLY A 177 -13.33 -20.07 -11.54
C GLY A 177 -12.90 -21.17 -10.56
N ASP A 178 -13.36 -21.06 -9.30
CA ASP A 178 -13.17 -21.89 -8.09
C ASP A 178 -12.18 -21.36 -7.03
N SER A 179 -11.79 -20.11 -7.02
CA SER A 179 -10.81 -19.61 -6.05
C SER A 179 -11.33 -18.51 -5.09
N LEU A 180 -12.66 -18.46 -4.83
CA LEU A 180 -13.23 -17.57 -3.78
C LEU A 180 -14.29 -18.31 -2.96
#